data_172302630e69969c1f081cae79c7b3cb
#
_entry.id   172302630e69969c1f081cae79c7b3cb
#
_cell.length_a   1.000
_cell.length_b   1.000
_cell.length_c   1.000
_cell.angle_alpha   90.00
_cell.angle_beta   90.00
_cell.angle_gamma   90.00
#
_symmetry.space_group_name_H-M   'P 1'
#
loop_
_entity.id
_entity.type
_entity.pdbx_description
1 polymer ?
#
loop_
_entity_poly.entity_id
_entity_poly.type
_entity_poly.pdbx_seq_one_letter_code
_entity_poly.pdbx_strand_id
1 'polypeptide(L)'
;TRGQANLGVPLAAPSLVFVRNQNVRQYIRLGANQNNGFPQQEVVLVAADGTLDARTPLVWDFDAVTALTALPLDAKPLVIRGGFFTTIANQAESKYTYYKRNFAIRRSNVRIEGLRHDIRGEGDHGAPYDGFLSISRCANVTVTGCVFTAHKTYRTIGSAGVPVQMGSYDLTVNSSVNVSFLDCRQTTDILDRRYWGLLGSNYSKNLLYDGCTFSRFDAHMGVAHATIRNSKLGYMGINAIGFGTFTVENSTVYGWNFFNLRSDYGSTWEGDFIVRNCTFVPHGGRAATGTLVGGSNDGQHDFGYVCHMPRRIVFDGLRIDDANHPAAYDGPAIFGNFSPKNTSPAYVEKFPYKITEEVVLRNVTTASGKPVRLSTNPYMFRNVKVVRD
;
A
#
# COMPACT_ATOMS: atom_id res chain seq x y z
N THR A 1 9.59 11.06 -19.74
CA THR A 1 10.68 10.48 -18.93
C THR A 1 10.54 10.88 -17.47
N ARG A 2 11.17 10.11 -16.59
CA ARG A 2 11.24 10.41 -15.15
C ARG A 2 11.73 11.84 -14.90
N GLY A 3 11.03 12.57 -14.03
CA GLY A 3 11.37 13.96 -13.70
C GLY A 3 11.10 14.98 -14.80
N GLN A 4 10.44 14.60 -15.87
CA GLN A 4 10.02 15.52 -16.92
C GLN A 4 9.10 16.62 -16.34
N ALA A 5 9.38 17.87 -16.64
CA ALA A 5 8.65 19.02 -16.07
C ALA A 5 7.47 19.50 -16.93
N ASN A 6 7.41 19.13 -18.20
CA ASN A 6 6.37 19.57 -19.13
C ASN A 6 6.05 18.48 -20.15
N LEU A 7 4.78 18.33 -20.53
CA LEU A 7 4.35 17.36 -21.55
C LEU A 7 4.80 17.72 -22.98
N GLY A 8 5.17 18.97 -23.21
CA GLY A 8 5.49 19.47 -24.55
C GLY A 8 4.28 19.85 -25.40
N VAL A 9 3.07 19.74 -24.83
CA VAL A 9 1.81 20.12 -25.49
C VAL A 9 0.89 20.82 -24.49
N PRO A 10 0.20 21.91 -24.90
CA PRO A 10 -0.79 22.55 -24.06
C PRO A 10 -2.06 21.72 -23.96
N LEU A 11 -2.81 21.92 -22.89
CA LEU A 11 -4.12 21.33 -22.65
C LEU A 11 -5.20 22.40 -22.61
N ALA A 12 -6.44 22.03 -22.88
CA ALA A 12 -7.58 22.96 -22.83
C ALA A 12 -7.85 23.52 -21.43
N ALA A 13 -7.48 22.77 -20.37
CA ALA A 13 -7.63 23.14 -18.97
C ALA A 13 -6.64 22.32 -18.11
N PRO A 14 -6.38 22.73 -16.85
CA PRO A 14 -5.66 21.89 -15.90
C PRO A 14 -6.32 20.51 -15.82
N SER A 15 -5.55 19.46 -15.93
CA SER A 15 -6.08 18.10 -16.13
C SER A 15 -5.33 17.06 -15.30
N LEU A 16 -6.05 15.97 -14.99
CA LEU A 16 -5.48 14.70 -14.59
C LEU A 16 -5.11 13.92 -15.84
N VAL A 17 -3.83 13.66 -16.05
CA VAL A 17 -3.33 13.01 -17.26
C VAL A 17 -2.89 11.59 -16.95
N PHE A 18 -3.37 10.66 -17.75
CA PHE A 18 -3.00 9.24 -17.73
C PHE A 18 -2.02 8.96 -18.85
N VAL A 19 -0.85 8.48 -18.49
CA VAL A 19 0.19 8.05 -19.43
C VAL A 19 0.22 6.52 -19.43
N ARG A 20 0.20 5.90 -20.59
CA ARG A 20 0.20 4.43 -20.70
C ARG A 20 1.12 3.95 -21.83
N ASN A 21 1.82 2.86 -21.54
CA ASN A 21 2.50 2.04 -22.53
C ASN A 21 1.91 0.64 -22.51
N GLN A 22 1.19 0.24 -23.54
CA GLN A 22 0.56 -1.09 -23.63
C GLN A 22 1.56 -2.21 -23.97
N ASN A 23 2.75 -1.86 -24.46
CA ASN A 23 3.76 -2.81 -24.89
C ASN A 23 4.53 -3.41 -23.70
N VAL A 24 4.53 -2.72 -22.55
CA VAL A 24 5.24 -3.15 -21.33
C VAL A 24 4.22 -3.60 -20.29
N ARG A 25 4.42 -4.80 -19.74
CA ARG A 25 3.62 -5.33 -18.62
C ARG A 25 4.36 -5.13 -17.32
N GLN A 26 3.61 -4.69 -16.30
CA GLN A 26 4.10 -4.52 -14.94
C GLN A 26 3.12 -5.10 -13.94
N TYR A 27 3.58 -5.28 -12.70
CA TYR A 27 2.78 -5.88 -11.63
C TYR A 27 2.20 -7.25 -12.00
N ILE A 28 3.01 -8.08 -12.66
CA ILE A 28 2.73 -9.50 -12.83
C ILE A 28 2.58 -10.11 -11.44
N ARG A 29 1.54 -10.90 -11.25
CA ARG A 29 1.24 -11.50 -9.97
C ARG A 29 1.38 -13.01 -10.03
N LEU A 30 2.04 -13.59 -9.03
CA LEU A 30 2.16 -15.03 -8.84
C LEU A 30 1.24 -15.53 -7.71
N GLY A 31 1.15 -16.86 -7.57
CA GLY A 31 0.38 -17.51 -6.52
C GLY A 31 -1.11 -17.69 -6.85
N ALA A 32 -1.94 -17.87 -5.82
CA ALA A 32 -3.35 -18.23 -5.95
C ALA A 32 -4.17 -17.26 -6.83
N ASN A 33 -3.81 -15.99 -6.85
CA ASN A 33 -4.48 -14.94 -7.63
C ASN A 33 -3.60 -14.44 -8.77
N GLN A 34 -2.85 -15.33 -9.41
CA GLN A 34 -1.93 -14.98 -10.49
C GLN A 34 -2.59 -14.25 -11.66
N ASN A 35 -1.82 -13.37 -12.30
CA ASN A 35 -2.21 -12.70 -13.53
C ASN A 35 -0.96 -12.26 -14.31
N ASN A 36 -1.14 -11.88 -15.57
CA ASN A 36 -0.06 -11.47 -16.47
C ASN A 36 0.29 -9.97 -16.37
N GLY A 37 -0.06 -9.33 -15.25
CA GLY A 37 0.21 -7.91 -15.04
C GLY A 37 -0.69 -6.98 -15.85
N PHE A 38 -0.36 -5.72 -15.77
CA PHE A 38 -1.09 -4.62 -16.38
C PHE A 38 -0.16 -3.79 -17.25
N PRO A 39 -0.67 -3.02 -18.23
CA PRO A 39 0.15 -2.07 -18.96
C PRO A 39 0.87 -1.11 -18.01
N GLN A 40 2.10 -0.75 -18.36
CA GLN A 40 2.82 0.32 -17.67
C GLN A 40 1.98 1.59 -17.74
N GLN A 41 1.70 2.20 -16.60
CA GLN A 41 0.84 3.37 -16.53
C GLN A 41 1.12 4.23 -15.32
N GLU A 42 0.96 5.54 -15.52
CA GLU A 42 1.04 6.55 -14.46
C GLU A 42 -0.07 7.59 -14.60
N VAL A 43 -0.28 8.30 -13.51
CA VAL A 43 -1.21 9.43 -13.44
C VAL A 43 -0.49 10.64 -12.87
N VAL A 44 -0.66 11.80 -13.51
CA VAL A 44 -0.02 13.07 -13.12
C VAL A 44 -0.99 14.24 -13.23
N LEU A 45 -0.76 15.29 -12.46
CA LEU A 45 -1.45 16.56 -12.61
C LEU A 45 -0.67 17.45 -13.56
N VAL A 46 -1.38 18.08 -14.49
CA VAL A 46 -0.80 18.93 -15.55
C VAL A 46 -1.58 20.22 -15.68
N ALA A 47 -0.89 21.34 -15.65
CA ALA A 47 -1.47 22.66 -15.91
C ALA A 47 -1.87 22.83 -17.38
N ALA A 48 -2.64 23.88 -17.70
CA ALA A 48 -3.10 24.13 -19.06
C ALA A 48 -1.94 24.38 -20.06
N ASP A 49 -0.81 24.92 -19.60
CA ASP A 49 0.38 25.14 -20.42
C ASP A 49 1.23 23.86 -20.64
N GLY A 50 0.78 22.72 -20.14
CA GLY A 50 1.49 21.44 -20.22
C GLY A 50 2.49 21.19 -19.08
N THR A 51 2.65 22.11 -18.13
CA THR A 51 3.55 21.95 -16.99
C THR A 51 3.04 20.88 -16.02
N LEU A 52 3.89 19.91 -15.66
CA LEU A 52 3.58 18.90 -14.66
C LEU A 52 3.67 19.48 -13.25
N ASP A 53 2.71 19.14 -12.40
CA ASP A 53 2.78 19.47 -10.97
C ASP A 53 3.96 18.68 -10.33
N ALA A 54 4.94 19.44 -9.81
CA ALA A 54 6.14 18.86 -9.19
C ALA A 54 5.84 17.93 -7.99
N ARG A 55 4.64 18.00 -7.41
CA ARG A 55 4.18 17.10 -6.34
C ARG A 55 3.68 15.76 -6.88
N THR A 56 3.48 15.65 -8.19
CA THR A 56 3.03 14.43 -8.86
C THR A 56 3.94 14.08 -10.04
N PRO A 57 5.27 13.99 -9.83
CA PRO A 57 6.22 13.79 -10.92
C PRO A 57 5.98 12.49 -11.65
N LEU A 58 6.44 12.40 -12.91
CA LEU A 58 6.62 11.12 -13.57
C LEU A 58 7.72 10.35 -12.84
N VAL A 59 7.44 9.12 -12.44
CA VAL A 59 8.36 8.26 -11.70
C VAL A 59 8.97 7.16 -12.55
N TRP A 60 8.46 6.96 -13.75
CA TRP A 60 8.97 6.00 -14.72
C TRP A 60 9.41 6.64 -16.02
N ASP A 61 10.34 5.96 -16.67
CA ASP A 61 10.65 6.21 -18.05
C ASP A 61 9.74 5.35 -18.93
N PHE A 62 9.16 5.97 -19.94
CA PHE A 62 8.35 5.31 -20.96
C PHE A 62 9.15 5.27 -22.25
N ASP A 63 9.48 4.09 -22.73
CA ASP A 63 10.12 3.90 -24.04
C ASP A 63 9.15 4.23 -25.19
N ALA A 64 7.86 4.05 -24.94
CA ALA A 64 6.78 4.47 -25.83
C ALA A 64 5.56 4.93 -25.03
N VAL A 65 4.88 5.95 -25.50
CA VAL A 65 3.57 6.37 -25.01
C VAL A 65 2.52 5.92 -26.02
N THR A 66 1.82 4.83 -25.71
CA THR A 66 0.80 4.26 -26.62
C THR A 66 -0.59 4.85 -26.39
N ALA A 67 -0.83 5.46 -25.24
CA ALA A 67 -2.05 6.20 -24.95
C ALA A 67 -1.78 7.32 -23.94
N LEU A 68 -2.34 8.49 -24.25
CA LEU A 68 -2.40 9.65 -23.37
C LEU A 68 -3.85 10.10 -23.27
N THR A 69 -4.35 10.24 -22.05
CA THR A 69 -5.72 10.72 -21.80
C THR A 69 -5.67 11.83 -20.77
N ALA A 70 -6.22 12.98 -21.11
CA ALA A 70 -6.38 14.10 -20.19
C ALA A 70 -7.84 14.24 -19.77
N LEU A 71 -8.09 14.28 -18.46
CA LEU A 71 -9.40 14.56 -17.87
C LEU A 71 -9.32 15.93 -17.21
N PRO A 72 -10.05 16.94 -17.70
CA PRO A 72 -10.10 18.26 -17.08
C PRO A 72 -10.51 18.16 -15.61
N LEU A 73 -9.85 18.94 -14.75
CA LEU A 73 -10.22 19.05 -13.35
C LEU A 73 -11.50 19.89 -13.23
N ASP A 74 -12.42 19.43 -12.39
CA ASP A 74 -13.62 20.19 -12.08
C ASP A 74 -13.27 21.50 -11.36
N ALA A 75 -13.70 22.64 -11.90
CA ALA A 75 -13.34 23.94 -11.34
C ALA A 75 -14.04 24.21 -9.98
N LYS A 76 -15.28 23.71 -9.82
CA LYS A 76 -16.06 23.94 -8.60
C LYS A 76 -15.97 22.72 -7.69
N PRO A 77 -15.70 22.90 -6.39
CA PRO A 77 -15.71 21.79 -5.45
C PRO A 77 -17.13 21.22 -5.28
N LEU A 78 -17.22 19.92 -5.08
CA LEU A 78 -18.42 19.23 -4.63
C LEU A 78 -18.25 18.83 -3.18
N VAL A 79 -19.26 19.12 -2.34
CA VAL A 79 -19.27 18.69 -0.93
C VAL A 79 -20.41 17.69 -0.75
N ILE A 80 -20.07 16.49 -0.22
CA ILE A 80 -21.01 15.45 0.20
C ILE A 80 -20.90 15.37 1.71
N ARG A 81 -22.00 15.69 2.44
CA ARG A 81 -21.95 15.80 3.89
C ARG A 81 -23.00 14.96 4.57
N GLY A 82 -22.61 14.25 5.61
CA GLY A 82 -23.49 13.47 6.46
C GLY A 82 -24.11 12.27 5.74
N GLY A 83 -24.90 11.53 6.46
CA GLY A 83 -25.58 10.33 5.99
C GLY A 83 -25.12 9.07 6.71
N PHE A 84 -26.11 8.23 7.00
CA PHE A 84 -25.91 6.90 7.57
C PHE A 84 -26.41 5.87 6.56
N PHE A 85 -25.51 5.01 6.14
CA PHE A 85 -25.76 4.04 5.08
C PHE A 85 -25.58 2.63 5.63
N THR A 86 -26.48 1.75 5.27
CA THR A 86 -26.37 0.32 5.63
C THR A 86 -26.39 -0.51 4.35
N THR A 87 -25.33 -1.22 4.08
CA THR A 87 -25.34 -2.25 3.04
C THR A 87 -25.93 -3.53 3.64
N ILE A 88 -26.96 -4.07 2.98
CA ILE A 88 -27.45 -5.41 3.26
C ILE A 88 -26.60 -6.39 2.44
N ALA A 89 -25.86 -7.27 3.13
CA ALA A 89 -25.01 -8.26 2.48
C ALA A 89 -25.85 -9.18 1.60
N ASN A 90 -25.33 -9.51 0.42
CA ASN A 90 -26.00 -10.49 -0.44
C ASN A 90 -25.80 -11.91 0.13
N GLN A 91 -26.65 -12.84 -0.28
CA GLN A 91 -26.57 -14.26 0.11
C GLN A 91 -25.89 -15.11 -0.99
N ALA A 92 -25.21 -14.46 -1.94
CA ALA A 92 -24.51 -15.17 -3.01
C ALA A 92 -23.33 -15.96 -2.44
N GLU A 93 -23.00 -17.06 -3.10
CA GLU A 93 -21.77 -17.79 -2.83
C GLU A 93 -20.55 -16.88 -2.91
N SER A 94 -19.57 -17.12 -2.05
CA SER A 94 -18.28 -16.47 -2.09
C SER A 94 -17.51 -16.92 -3.33
N LYS A 95 -17.51 -16.07 -4.35
CA LYS A 95 -16.76 -16.25 -5.61
C LYS A 95 -15.78 -15.09 -5.77
N TYR A 96 -14.78 -15.28 -6.60
CA TYR A 96 -13.83 -14.22 -6.95
C TYR A 96 -14.50 -13.21 -7.91
N THR A 97 -15.64 -12.66 -7.48
CA THR A 97 -16.46 -11.72 -8.23
C THR A 97 -17.02 -10.68 -7.26
N TYR A 98 -16.80 -9.42 -7.59
CA TYR A 98 -17.24 -8.31 -6.76
C TYR A 98 -18.50 -7.66 -7.35
N TYR A 99 -19.55 -7.62 -6.54
CA TYR A 99 -20.78 -6.90 -6.85
C TYR A 99 -20.63 -5.43 -6.49
N LYS A 100 -21.06 -4.52 -7.36
CA LYS A 100 -20.96 -3.09 -7.12
C LYS A 100 -22.12 -2.59 -6.25
N ARG A 101 -21.79 -1.95 -5.14
CA ARG A 101 -22.71 -1.33 -4.18
C ARG A 101 -22.05 -0.15 -3.52
N ASN A 102 -21.74 0.91 -4.30
CA ASN A 102 -20.90 1.98 -3.82
C ASN A 102 -21.29 3.37 -4.32
N PHE A 103 -20.78 4.37 -3.61
CA PHE A 103 -20.62 5.71 -4.12
C PHE A 103 -19.37 5.75 -5.00
N ALA A 104 -19.55 5.92 -6.29
CA ALA A 104 -18.47 6.04 -7.25
C ALA A 104 -18.11 7.53 -7.43
N ILE A 105 -16.96 7.94 -6.89
CA ILE A 105 -16.39 9.28 -7.08
C ILE A 105 -15.45 9.22 -8.28
N ARG A 106 -15.88 9.87 -9.36
CA ARG A 106 -15.11 10.01 -10.62
C ARG A 106 -14.94 11.46 -11.02
N ARG A 107 -15.11 12.34 -10.07
CA ARG A 107 -15.02 13.78 -10.19
C ARG A 107 -13.88 14.29 -9.32
N SER A 108 -13.11 15.24 -9.82
CA SER A 108 -12.07 15.94 -9.06
C SER A 108 -12.66 17.01 -8.13
N ASN A 109 -11.84 17.46 -7.17
CA ASN A 109 -12.19 18.50 -6.20
C ASN A 109 -13.45 18.14 -5.38
N VAL A 110 -13.44 16.99 -4.70
CA VAL A 110 -14.55 16.50 -3.87
C VAL A 110 -14.16 16.47 -2.40
N ARG A 111 -15.07 16.93 -1.54
CA ARG A 111 -14.98 16.78 -0.09
C ARG A 111 -16.12 15.90 0.40
N ILE A 112 -15.79 14.87 1.17
CA ILE A 112 -16.74 13.93 1.76
C ILE A 112 -16.59 14.06 3.27
N GLU A 113 -17.67 14.42 3.96
CA GLU A 113 -17.61 14.79 5.37
C GLU A 113 -18.66 14.05 6.20
N GLY A 114 -18.24 13.34 7.24
CA GLY A 114 -19.12 12.77 8.26
C GLY A 114 -20.09 11.68 7.76
N LEU A 115 -19.73 10.93 6.72
CA LEU A 115 -20.50 9.74 6.32
C LEU A 115 -20.26 8.60 7.32
N ARG A 116 -21.28 7.80 7.54
CA ARG A 116 -21.17 6.53 8.25
C ARG A 116 -21.71 5.39 7.40
N HIS A 117 -20.92 4.33 7.29
CA HIS A 117 -21.31 3.08 6.63
C HIS A 117 -21.25 1.91 7.61
N ASP A 118 -22.31 1.13 7.63
CA ASP A 118 -22.39 -0.15 8.33
C ASP A 118 -22.83 -1.25 7.35
N ILE A 119 -22.54 -2.50 7.68
CA ILE A 119 -23.01 -3.68 6.96
C ILE A 119 -23.87 -4.56 7.87
N ARG A 120 -24.92 -5.15 7.30
CA ARG A 120 -25.79 -6.13 7.97
C ARG A 120 -25.98 -7.37 7.12
N GLY A 121 -26.22 -8.49 7.79
CA GLY A 121 -26.50 -9.76 7.12
C GLY A 121 -25.29 -10.50 6.56
N GLU A 122 -24.05 -10.06 6.88
CA GLU A 122 -22.89 -10.96 6.76
C GLU A 122 -23.07 -12.10 7.76
N GLY A 123 -23.09 -13.34 7.25
CA GLY A 123 -23.09 -14.54 8.08
C GLY A 123 -21.72 -14.81 8.71
N ASP A 124 -21.30 -16.08 8.68
CA ASP A 124 -19.96 -16.46 9.20
C ASP A 124 -18.81 -16.02 8.29
N HIS A 125 -19.10 -15.66 7.06
CA HIS A 125 -18.14 -15.17 6.05
C HIS A 125 -18.65 -13.90 5.38
N GLY A 126 -17.71 -13.14 4.77
CA GLY A 126 -18.02 -11.96 3.99
C GLY A 126 -18.68 -12.27 2.65
N ALA A 127 -19.44 -11.33 2.13
CA ALA A 127 -20.01 -11.38 0.79
C ALA A 127 -19.14 -10.57 -0.20
N PRO A 128 -18.91 -11.07 -1.42
CA PRO A 128 -18.08 -10.36 -2.38
C PRO A 128 -18.82 -9.18 -2.98
N TYR A 129 -18.38 -7.95 -2.70
CA TYR A 129 -18.85 -6.74 -3.37
C TYR A 129 -17.76 -5.64 -3.40
N ASP A 130 -17.92 -4.67 -4.26
CA ASP A 130 -16.91 -3.67 -4.59
C ASP A 130 -17.12 -2.40 -3.76
N GLY A 131 -16.79 -2.47 -2.49
CA GLY A 131 -16.69 -1.37 -1.55
C GLY A 131 -17.91 -0.45 -1.38
N PHE A 132 -17.87 0.40 -0.36
CA PHE A 132 -18.86 1.45 -0.15
C PHE A 132 -18.47 2.75 -0.87
N LEU A 133 -17.18 3.12 -0.80
CA LEU A 133 -16.68 4.33 -1.43
C LEU A 133 -15.56 3.97 -2.42
N SER A 134 -15.82 4.21 -3.70
CA SER A 134 -14.88 3.98 -4.78
C SER A 134 -14.44 5.31 -5.40
N ILE A 135 -13.18 5.69 -5.20
CA ILE A 135 -12.56 6.90 -5.74
C ILE A 135 -11.69 6.50 -6.91
N SER A 136 -12.02 6.96 -8.12
CA SER A 136 -11.26 6.54 -9.28
C SER A 136 -11.17 7.60 -10.37
N ARG A 137 -9.98 7.70 -10.99
CA ARG A 137 -9.69 8.60 -12.14
C ARG A 137 -10.04 10.06 -11.85
N CYS A 138 -9.68 10.53 -10.65
CA CYS A 138 -9.93 11.90 -10.21
C CYS A 138 -8.80 12.39 -9.31
N ALA A 139 -8.82 13.68 -8.99
CA ALA A 139 -7.82 14.30 -8.15
C ALA A 139 -8.44 15.18 -7.06
N ASN A 140 -7.66 15.42 -6.00
CA ASN A 140 -8.02 16.31 -4.90
C ASN A 140 -9.33 15.88 -4.21
N VAL A 141 -9.35 14.68 -3.68
CA VAL A 141 -10.48 14.13 -2.92
C VAL A 141 -10.10 14.06 -1.45
N THR A 142 -10.89 14.71 -0.59
CA THR A 142 -10.70 14.69 0.86
C THR A 142 -11.90 14.02 1.52
N VAL A 143 -11.64 13.04 2.37
CA VAL A 143 -12.63 12.29 3.14
C VAL A 143 -12.35 12.55 4.62
N THR A 144 -13.27 13.22 5.33
CA THR A 144 -13.04 13.72 6.68
C THR A 144 -14.09 13.25 7.68
N GLY A 145 -13.65 12.77 8.85
CA GLY A 145 -14.55 12.42 9.97
C GLY A 145 -15.54 11.31 9.64
N CYS A 146 -15.22 10.46 8.67
CA CYS A 146 -16.10 9.38 8.22
C CYS A 146 -15.86 8.10 9.02
N VAL A 147 -16.90 7.28 9.09
CA VAL A 147 -16.86 5.97 9.74
C VAL A 147 -17.21 4.90 8.72
N PHE A 148 -16.32 3.93 8.55
CA PHE A 148 -16.45 2.85 7.59
C PHE A 148 -16.53 1.50 8.28
N THR A 149 -16.82 0.42 7.55
CA THR A 149 -16.90 -0.90 8.14
C THR A 149 -16.04 -1.90 7.36
N ALA A 150 -15.21 -2.67 8.07
CA ALA A 150 -14.50 -3.77 7.44
C ALA A 150 -15.46 -4.96 7.23
N HIS A 151 -15.23 -5.70 6.14
CA HIS A 151 -16.03 -6.86 5.76
C HIS A 151 -15.38 -8.15 6.24
N LYS A 152 -16.18 -9.16 6.58
CA LYS A 152 -15.65 -10.48 6.93
C LYS A 152 -14.89 -11.08 5.73
N THR A 153 -13.89 -11.89 6.06
CA THR A 153 -13.18 -12.67 5.04
C THR A 153 -14.06 -13.81 4.54
N TYR A 154 -13.77 -14.28 3.34
CA TYR A 154 -14.41 -15.47 2.75
C TYR A 154 -13.38 -16.33 2.02
N ARG A 155 -13.71 -17.59 1.81
CA ARG A 155 -12.92 -18.48 0.96
C ARG A 155 -13.51 -18.56 -0.43
N THR A 156 -12.65 -18.57 -1.44
CA THR A 156 -13.02 -18.70 -2.85
C THR A 156 -11.93 -19.41 -3.62
N ILE A 157 -12.14 -19.59 -4.91
CA ILE A 157 -11.12 -20.11 -5.82
C ILE A 157 -10.47 -18.94 -6.54
N GLY A 158 -9.16 -18.81 -6.39
CA GLY A 158 -8.36 -17.78 -7.08
C GLY A 158 -8.18 -18.07 -8.57
N SER A 159 -7.56 -17.12 -9.28
CA SER A 159 -7.33 -17.24 -10.73
C SER A 159 -6.42 -18.41 -11.12
N ALA A 160 -5.61 -18.92 -10.21
CA ALA A 160 -4.81 -20.14 -10.41
C ALA A 160 -5.61 -21.44 -10.21
N GLY A 161 -6.92 -21.37 -9.95
CA GLY A 161 -7.74 -22.55 -9.70
C GLY A 161 -7.57 -23.18 -8.32
N VAL A 162 -6.94 -22.50 -7.38
CA VAL A 162 -6.69 -23.00 -6.01
C VAL A 162 -7.45 -22.19 -4.96
N PRO A 163 -7.79 -22.79 -3.81
CA PRO A 163 -8.45 -22.06 -2.72
C PRO A 163 -7.63 -20.89 -2.21
N VAL A 164 -8.31 -19.78 -1.95
CA VAL A 164 -7.70 -18.57 -1.39
C VAL A 164 -8.66 -17.87 -0.44
N GLN A 165 -8.11 -17.30 0.63
CA GLN A 165 -8.85 -16.40 1.50
C GLN A 165 -8.84 -14.99 0.91
N MET A 166 -10.01 -14.40 0.82
CA MET A 166 -10.24 -13.07 0.25
C MET A 166 -11.14 -12.23 1.15
N GLY A 167 -11.29 -10.98 0.79
CA GLY A 167 -12.27 -10.08 1.37
C GLY A 167 -12.51 -8.89 0.45
N SER A 168 -13.57 -8.18 0.71
CA SER A 168 -13.93 -6.95 0.00
C SER A 168 -13.44 -5.74 0.78
N TYR A 169 -13.05 -4.69 0.07
CA TYR A 169 -12.68 -3.41 0.66
C TYR A 169 -13.92 -2.51 0.80
N ASP A 170 -14.02 -1.77 1.89
CA ASP A 170 -15.02 -0.71 2.03
C ASP A 170 -14.63 0.55 1.27
N LEU A 171 -13.32 0.76 1.12
CA LEU A 171 -12.72 1.88 0.42
C LEU A 171 -11.82 1.39 -0.71
N THR A 172 -11.95 1.99 -1.90
CA THR A 172 -11.03 1.77 -3.01
C THR A 172 -10.56 3.09 -3.60
N VAL A 173 -9.26 3.19 -3.92
CA VAL A 173 -8.66 4.36 -4.58
C VAL A 173 -7.87 3.88 -5.78
N ASN A 174 -8.31 4.25 -6.98
CA ASN A 174 -7.71 3.76 -8.21
C ASN A 174 -7.37 4.90 -9.18
N SER A 175 -6.13 4.92 -9.66
CA SER A 175 -5.66 5.89 -10.69
C SER A 175 -6.03 7.34 -10.34
N SER A 176 -5.83 7.71 -9.09
CA SER A 176 -6.24 9.01 -8.54
C SER A 176 -5.06 9.70 -7.86
N VAL A 177 -5.13 11.01 -7.74
CA VAL A 177 -4.04 11.85 -7.21
C VAL A 177 -4.54 12.72 -6.07
N ASN A 178 -3.73 12.91 -5.03
CA ASN A 178 -4.05 13.72 -3.85
C ASN A 178 -5.36 13.28 -3.19
N VAL A 179 -5.42 12.03 -2.74
CA VAL A 179 -6.55 11.49 -1.98
C VAL A 179 -6.18 11.41 -0.51
N SER A 180 -6.97 12.07 0.34
CA SER A 180 -6.70 12.18 1.77
C SER A 180 -7.87 11.65 2.59
N PHE A 181 -7.56 10.84 3.59
CA PHE A 181 -8.48 10.41 4.64
C PHE A 181 -8.04 11.08 5.95
N LEU A 182 -8.90 11.92 6.51
CA LEU A 182 -8.63 12.73 7.70
C LEU A 182 -9.60 12.34 8.82
N ASP A 183 -9.08 12.00 9.99
CA ASP A 183 -9.87 11.67 11.18
C ASP A 183 -10.96 10.60 10.95
N CYS A 184 -10.65 9.64 10.09
CA CYS A 184 -11.56 8.55 9.73
C CYS A 184 -11.27 7.30 10.56
N ARG A 185 -12.32 6.49 10.79
CA ARG A 185 -12.19 5.25 11.56
C ARG A 185 -13.07 4.14 11.00
N GLN A 186 -12.76 2.90 11.40
CA GLN A 186 -13.65 1.77 11.13
C GLN A 186 -14.48 1.38 12.36
N THR A 187 -15.62 0.73 12.13
CA THR A 187 -16.53 0.26 13.19
C THR A 187 -16.05 -1.01 13.89
N THR A 188 -15.33 -1.86 13.14
CA THR A 188 -14.82 -3.14 13.65
C THR A 188 -13.48 -2.94 14.37
N ASP A 189 -13.14 -3.86 15.27
CA ASP A 189 -11.82 -3.87 15.88
C ASP A 189 -10.73 -4.05 14.82
N ILE A 190 -9.76 -3.14 14.82
CA ILE A 190 -8.63 -3.16 13.87
C ILE A 190 -7.71 -4.37 14.06
N LEU A 191 -7.80 -5.09 15.17
CA LEU A 191 -7.03 -6.30 15.47
C LEU A 191 -7.81 -7.60 15.21
N ASP A 192 -9.09 -7.51 14.87
CA ASP A 192 -9.92 -8.69 14.62
C ASP A 192 -9.62 -9.30 13.24
N ARG A 193 -9.04 -10.49 13.25
CA ARG A 193 -8.60 -11.21 12.05
C ARG A 193 -9.72 -11.84 11.21
N ARG A 194 -10.96 -11.77 11.66
CA ARG A 194 -12.12 -12.22 10.88
C ARG A 194 -12.45 -11.23 9.74
N TYR A 195 -11.95 -10.01 9.84
CA TYR A 195 -12.24 -8.95 8.88
C TYR A 195 -11.10 -8.72 7.90
N TRP A 196 -11.44 -8.32 6.68
CA TRP A 196 -10.47 -7.92 5.67
C TRP A 196 -9.97 -6.48 5.89
N GLY A 197 -8.93 -6.11 5.17
CA GLY A 197 -8.44 -4.74 5.19
C GLY A 197 -9.44 -3.75 4.58
N LEU A 198 -9.56 -2.56 5.21
CA LEU A 198 -10.58 -1.58 4.86
C LEU A 198 -10.37 -0.96 3.47
N LEU A 199 -9.12 -0.67 3.08
CA LEU A 199 -8.78 0.05 1.85
C LEU A 199 -7.89 -0.78 0.95
N GLY A 200 -8.17 -0.72 -0.37
CA GLY A 200 -7.28 -1.13 -1.44
C GLY A 200 -7.00 0.03 -2.40
N SER A 201 -5.75 0.14 -2.89
CA SER A 201 -5.37 1.23 -3.80
C SER A 201 -4.49 0.75 -4.93
N ASN A 202 -4.69 1.32 -6.13
CA ASN A 202 -3.89 1.01 -7.31
C ASN A 202 -3.57 2.29 -8.09
N TYR A 203 -2.34 2.40 -8.58
CA TYR A 203 -1.90 3.46 -9.49
C TYR A 203 -2.21 4.89 -9.02
N SER A 204 -2.22 5.10 -7.72
CA SER A 204 -2.56 6.39 -7.11
C SER A 204 -1.31 7.10 -6.61
N LYS A 205 -1.32 8.44 -6.61
CA LYS A 205 -0.22 9.25 -6.09
C LYS A 205 -0.67 10.14 -4.95
N ASN A 206 0.22 10.38 -3.98
CA ASN A 206 -0.03 11.24 -2.81
C ASN A 206 -1.26 10.77 -2.02
N LEU A 207 -1.27 9.51 -1.61
CA LEU A 207 -2.29 8.95 -0.75
C LEU A 207 -1.95 9.25 0.72
N LEU A 208 -2.89 9.85 1.45
CA LEU A 208 -2.68 10.28 2.83
C LEU A 208 -3.70 9.66 3.79
N TYR A 209 -3.21 9.11 4.91
CA TYR A 209 -3.96 8.92 6.15
C TYR A 209 -3.45 9.91 7.21
N ASP A 210 -4.36 10.67 7.81
CA ASP A 210 -4.05 11.56 8.93
C ASP A 210 -5.13 11.44 10.01
N GLY A 211 -4.75 11.10 11.23
CA GLY A 211 -5.70 10.87 12.33
C GLY A 211 -6.58 9.62 12.17
N CYS A 212 -6.21 8.68 11.30
CA CYS A 212 -7.05 7.53 10.97
C CYS A 212 -6.83 6.33 11.91
N THR A 213 -7.90 5.53 12.10
CA THR A 213 -7.82 4.23 12.79
C THR A 213 -8.41 3.16 11.90
N PHE A 214 -7.55 2.43 11.17
CA PHE A 214 -7.91 1.44 10.18
C PHE A 214 -7.11 0.15 10.35
N SER A 215 -7.67 -0.98 9.93
CA SER A 215 -6.98 -2.28 9.98
C SER A 215 -5.80 -2.37 9.00
N ARG A 216 -5.76 -1.54 7.95
CA ARG A 216 -4.79 -1.66 6.86
C ARG A 216 -4.56 -0.36 6.12
N PHE A 217 -3.32 -0.19 5.65
CA PHE A 217 -2.99 0.67 4.51
C PHE A 217 -2.49 -0.24 3.38
N ASP A 218 -3.17 -0.24 2.24
CA ASP A 218 -2.78 -1.10 1.11
C ASP A 218 -2.35 -0.29 -0.11
N ALA A 219 -1.06 0.01 -0.20
CA ALA A 219 -0.44 0.40 -1.46
C ALA A 219 -0.32 -0.88 -2.32
N HIS A 220 -1.40 -1.22 -3.03
CA HIS A 220 -1.52 -2.54 -3.66
C HIS A 220 -0.74 -2.65 -4.96
N MET A 221 -0.88 -1.72 -5.89
CA MET A 221 -0.13 -1.72 -7.16
C MET A 221 0.16 -0.29 -7.60
N GLY A 222 1.44 0.03 -7.86
CA GLY A 222 1.82 1.28 -8.49
C GLY A 222 1.44 2.53 -7.72
N VAL A 223 1.37 2.45 -6.40
CA VAL A 223 1.14 3.62 -5.55
C VAL A 223 2.44 4.40 -5.45
N ALA A 224 2.37 5.72 -5.63
CA ALA A 224 3.52 6.59 -5.51
C ALA A 224 3.32 7.64 -4.41
N HIS A 225 4.33 7.84 -3.57
CA HIS A 225 4.30 8.85 -2.50
C HIS A 225 3.10 8.68 -1.56
N ALA A 226 3.22 7.80 -0.59
CA ALA A 226 2.21 7.57 0.43
C ALA A 226 2.63 8.17 1.77
N THR A 227 1.67 8.66 2.54
CA THR A 227 1.89 9.21 3.88
C THR A 227 0.85 8.67 4.86
N ILE A 228 1.32 8.22 6.01
CA ILE A 228 0.49 7.88 7.16
C ILE A 228 1.01 8.69 8.34
N ARG A 229 0.14 9.46 8.97
CA ARG A 229 0.52 10.21 10.15
C ARG A 229 -0.60 10.25 11.19
N ASN A 230 -0.21 10.41 12.46
CA ASN A 230 -1.15 10.51 13.60
C ASN A 230 -2.18 9.36 13.64
N SER A 231 -1.83 8.16 13.15
CA SER A 231 -2.77 7.11 12.81
C SER A 231 -2.48 5.79 13.53
N LYS A 232 -3.48 4.90 13.56
CA LYS A 232 -3.33 3.53 14.04
C LYS A 232 -3.66 2.54 12.93
N LEU A 233 -2.72 1.68 12.58
CA LEU A 233 -2.86 0.61 11.60
C LEU A 233 -2.95 -0.73 12.32
N GLY A 234 -4.04 -1.47 12.03
CA GLY A 234 -4.32 -2.73 12.69
C GLY A 234 -3.48 -3.91 12.20
N TYR A 235 -4.00 -5.12 12.39
CA TYR A 235 -3.22 -6.35 12.20
C TYR A 235 -2.76 -6.61 10.75
N MET A 236 -3.45 -6.06 9.77
CA MET A 236 -3.05 -6.19 8.36
C MET A 236 -1.95 -5.19 7.96
N GLY A 237 -1.64 -4.22 8.81
CA GLY A 237 -0.49 -3.33 8.71
C GLY A 237 -0.42 -2.52 7.42
N ILE A 238 0.81 -2.37 6.92
CA ILE A 238 1.12 -1.59 5.73
C ILE A 238 1.64 -2.52 4.64
N ASN A 239 0.91 -2.62 3.52
CA ASN A 239 1.45 -3.22 2.30
C ASN A 239 2.00 -2.12 1.39
N ALA A 240 3.15 -2.40 0.78
CA ALA A 240 3.83 -1.46 -0.09
C ALA A 240 4.25 -2.14 -1.39
N ILE A 241 3.62 -1.72 -2.51
CA ILE A 241 3.98 -2.08 -3.88
C ILE A 241 3.90 -0.80 -4.72
N GLY A 242 5.06 -0.24 -5.07
CA GLY A 242 5.07 1.02 -5.78
C GLY A 242 6.41 1.73 -5.74
N PHE A 243 6.41 3.06 -5.60
CA PHE A 243 7.61 3.87 -5.68
C PHE A 243 7.51 5.23 -4.99
N GLY A 244 8.65 5.94 -5.00
CA GLY A 244 8.77 7.24 -4.37
C GLY A 244 8.92 7.13 -2.85
N THR A 245 8.57 8.18 -2.13
CA THR A 245 8.71 8.20 -0.67
C THR A 245 7.46 7.68 0.02
N PHE A 246 7.64 6.72 0.91
CA PHE A 246 6.60 6.31 1.84
C PHE A 246 6.97 6.82 3.24
N THR A 247 6.15 7.70 3.79
CA THR A 247 6.37 8.31 5.09
C THR A 247 5.35 7.79 6.11
N VAL A 248 5.83 7.42 7.30
CA VAL A 248 4.97 7.08 8.46
C VAL A 248 5.44 7.89 9.66
N GLU A 249 4.55 8.70 10.23
CA GLU A 249 4.89 9.62 11.32
C GLU A 249 3.87 9.55 12.46
N ASN A 250 4.34 9.67 13.70
CA ASN A 250 3.51 9.75 14.91
C ASN A 250 2.40 8.69 14.96
N SER A 251 2.70 7.46 14.52
CA SER A 251 1.69 6.44 14.27
C SER A 251 2.03 5.12 14.95
N THR A 252 1.00 4.28 15.17
CA THR A 252 1.17 2.93 15.70
C THR A 252 0.78 1.90 14.65
N VAL A 253 1.64 0.91 14.43
CA VAL A 253 1.44 -0.19 13.48
C VAL A 253 1.41 -1.52 14.22
N TYR A 254 0.29 -2.28 14.09
CA TYR A 254 0.07 -3.57 14.72
C TYR A 254 0.25 -4.76 13.78
N GLY A 255 0.86 -4.56 12.63
CA GLY A 255 1.02 -5.55 11.56
C GLY A 255 1.99 -6.69 11.89
N TRP A 256 2.10 -7.63 10.98
CA TRP A 256 3.08 -8.71 11.05
C TRP A 256 4.51 -8.19 10.82
N ASN A 257 4.62 -7.26 9.90
CA ASN A 257 5.82 -6.46 9.67
C ASN A 257 5.42 -4.99 9.80
N PHE A 258 6.37 -4.09 10.00
CA PHE A 258 6.07 -2.67 9.91
C PHE A 258 5.68 -2.31 8.47
N PHE A 259 6.52 -2.70 7.48
CA PHE A 259 6.19 -2.69 6.06
C PHE A 259 6.17 -4.11 5.51
N ASN A 260 5.16 -4.45 4.74
CA ASN A 260 5.08 -5.69 3.99
C ASN A 260 5.25 -5.40 2.50
N LEU A 261 6.41 -5.77 1.96
CA LEU A 261 6.64 -5.82 0.51
C LEU A 261 6.03 -7.11 -0.01
N ARG A 262 4.87 -7.04 -0.64
CA ARG A 262 4.10 -8.23 -1.03
C ARG A 262 4.86 -9.11 -2.03
N SER A 263 5.11 -10.35 -1.63
CA SER A 263 5.88 -11.33 -2.42
C SER A 263 5.22 -11.72 -3.72
N ASP A 264 3.89 -11.77 -3.75
CA ASP A 264 3.13 -12.14 -4.95
C ASP A 264 3.28 -11.14 -6.12
N TYR A 265 3.87 -9.97 -5.86
CA TYR A 265 4.24 -8.95 -6.85
C TYR A 265 5.75 -8.65 -6.88
N GLY A 266 6.57 -9.58 -6.42
CA GLY A 266 8.04 -9.45 -6.43
C GLY A 266 8.63 -8.61 -5.33
N SER A 267 7.88 -8.34 -4.25
CA SER A 267 8.35 -7.57 -3.08
C SER A 267 8.96 -6.22 -3.47
N THR A 268 8.27 -5.43 -4.30
CA THR A 268 8.87 -4.26 -4.96
C THR A 268 8.34 -2.91 -4.45
N TRP A 269 9.28 -2.07 -4.03
CA TRP A 269 9.10 -0.63 -3.81
C TRP A 269 10.35 0.11 -4.25
N GLU A 270 10.26 0.95 -5.27
CA GLU A 270 11.38 1.74 -5.76
C GLU A 270 11.36 3.13 -5.15
N GLY A 271 12.22 3.40 -4.15
CA GLY A 271 12.30 4.71 -3.49
C GLY A 271 12.77 4.61 -2.04
N ASP A 272 12.23 5.45 -1.19
CA ASP A 272 12.68 5.55 0.20
C ASP A 272 11.52 5.29 1.19
N PHE A 273 11.82 4.65 2.33
CA PHE A 273 10.94 4.58 3.49
C PHE A 273 11.43 5.52 4.59
N ILE A 274 10.52 6.31 5.15
CA ILE A 274 10.82 7.26 6.23
C ILE A 274 9.84 7.04 7.37
N VAL A 275 10.33 6.66 8.54
CA VAL A 275 9.54 6.42 9.75
C VAL A 275 10.01 7.37 10.84
N ARG A 276 9.09 8.16 11.43
CA ARG A 276 9.40 9.10 12.51
C ARG A 276 8.41 8.98 13.66
N ASN A 277 8.95 8.92 14.89
CA ASN A 277 8.16 8.94 16.12
C ASN A 277 7.02 7.91 16.13
N CYS A 278 7.30 6.66 15.77
CA CYS A 278 6.31 5.61 15.63
C CYS A 278 6.45 4.52 16.69
N THR A 279 5.36 3.77 16.90
CA THR A 279 5.37 2.53 17.66
C THR A 279 5.03 1.36 16.76
N PHE A 280 5.84 0.31 16.82
CA PHE A 280 5.55 -0.97 16.16
C PHE A 280 5.21 -2.02 17.22
N VAL A 281 4.03 -2.59 17.12
CA VAL A 281 3.54 -3.67 17.98
C VAL A 281 3.42 -4.94 17.13
N PRO A 282 4.46 -5.79 17.09
CA PRO A 282 4.48 -6.96 16.22
C PRO A 282 3.27 -7.85 16.41
N HIS A 283 2.63 -8.25 15.31
CA HIS A 283 1.47 -9.18 15.31
C HIS A 283 0.29 -8.75 16.22
N GLY A 284 0.12 -7.45 16.47
CA GLY A 284 -0.91 -6.95 17.37
C GLY A 284 -0.67 -7.30 18.83
N GLY A 285 0.60 -7.41 19.25
CA GLY A 285 0.98 -7.75 20.62
C GLY A 285 0.94 -9.25 20.96
N ARG A 286 0.74 -10.13 19.98
CA ARG A 286 0.87 -11.59 20.17
C ARG A 286 2.34 -11.99 20.22
N ALA A 287 2.64 -13.13 20.86
CA ALA A 287 4.01 -13.66 20.89
C ALA A 287 4.53 -13.92 19.50
N ALA A 288 5.52 -13.12 19.08
CA ALA A 288 6.06 -13.15 17.73
C ALA A 288 7.44 -12.52 17.63
N THR A 289 8.13 -12.79 16.53
CA THR A 289 9.37 -12.11 16.18
C THR A 289 9.03 -10.80 15.45
N GLY A 290 9.71 -9.70 15.81
CA GLY A 290 9.55 -8.41 15.15
C GLY A 290 10.36 -8.37 13.84
N THR A 291 9.73 -7.98 12.74
CA THR A 291 10.39 -7.70 11.47
C THR A 291 9.93 -6.34 10.96
N LEU A 292 10.86 -5.46 10.61
CA LEU A 292 10.50 -4.12 10.15
C LEU A 292 10.11 -4.12 8.68
N VAL A 293 10.86 -4.80 7.81
CA VAL A 293 10.55 -4.93 6.39
C VAL A 293 10.46 -6.41 6.05
N GLY A 294 9.25 -6.86 5.76
CA GLY A 294 8.97 -8.22 5.31
C GLY A 294 8.76 -8.30 3.81
N GLY A 295 9.01 -9.46 3.24
CA GLY A 295 8.85 -9.75 1.83
C GLY A 295 9.44 -11.11 1.49
N SER A 296 9.47 -11.44 0.21
CA SER A 296 10.13 -12.63 -0.30
C SER A 296 10.62 -12.41 -1.72
N ASN A 297 11.87 -12.77 -1.98
CA ASN A 297 12.44 -12.92 -3.30
C ASN A 297 13.38 -14.12 -3.25
N ASP A 298 12.92 -15.24 -3.78
CA ASP A 298 13.66 -16.51 -3.74
C ASP A 298 14.32 -16.86 -5.08
N GLY A 299 14.45 -15.88 -5.98
CA GLY A 299 14.99 -16.06 -7.32
C GLY A 299 14.07 -16.81 -8.26
N GLN A 300 12.81 -16.99 -7.89
CA GLN A 300 11.82 -17.71 -8.74
C GLN A 300 10.91 -16.77 -9.53
N HIS A 301 10.93 -15.49 -9.22
CA HIS A 301 10.04 -14.50 -9.78
C HIS A 301 10.69 -13.80 -10.97
N ASP A 302 10.27 -14.17 -12.18
CA ASP A 302 10.54 -13.39 -13.37
C ASP A 302 9.33 -12.54 -13.71
N PHE A 303 9.42 -11.27 -13.37
CA PHE A 303 8.35 -10.29 -13.61
C PHE A 303 8.54 -9.51 -14.92
N GLY A 304 9.62 -9.79 -15.68
CA GLY A 304 9.96 -9.03 -16.89
C GLY A 304 10.43 -7.60 -16.63
N TYR A 305 10.66 -7.24 -15.37
CA TYR A 305 11.18 -5.94 -14.92
C TYR A 305 11.98 -6.11 -13.63
N VAL A 306 12.82 -5.13 -13.32
CA VAL A 306 13.62 -5.13 -12.10
C VAL A 306 12.74 -4.83 -10.90
N CYS A 307 12.77 -5.70 -9.89
CA CYS A 307 12.16 -5.44 -8.59
C CYS A 307 13.15 -4.79 -7.64
N HIS A 308 12.64 -3.95 -6.75
CA HIS A 308 13.46 -3.14 -5.85
C HIS A 308 12.99 -3.27 -4.41
N MET A 309 13.93 -3.34 -3.47
CA MET A 309 13.69 -2.90 -2.09
C MET A 309 13.80 -1.38 -2.03
N PRO A 310 13.25 -0.73 -0.97
CA PRO A 310 13.51 0.69 -0.76
C PRO A 310 15.02 0.96 -0.75
N ARG A 311 15.47 1.92 -1.56
CA ARG A 311 16.89 2.26 -1.69
C ARG A 311 17.47 2.71 -0.35
N ARG A 312 16.73 3.56 0.37
CA ARG A 312 17.07 4.07 1.69
C ARG A 312 15.91 3.92 2.65
N ILE A 313 16.21 3.50 3.90
CA ILE A 313 15.22 3.37 4.96
C ILE A 313 15.71 4.17 6.17
N VAL A 314 14.85 5.04 6.70
CA VAL A 314 15.12 5.82 7.90
C VAL A 314 14.09 5.45 8.98
N PHE A 315 14.57 4.97 10.12
CA PHE A 315 13.81 4.84 11.34
C PHE A 315 14.37 5.86 12.36
N ASP A 316 13.55 6.84 12.71
CA ASP A 316 13.91 7.89 13.65
C ASP A 316 12.83 8.01 14.74
N GLY A 317 13.17 7.69 15.97
CA GLY A 317 12.20 7.66 17.07
C GLY A 317 11.25 6.46 16.99
N LEU A 318 11.72 5.27 16.57
CA LEU A 318 10.88 4.08 16.51
C LEU A 318 10.98 3.29 17.82
N ARG A 319 9.85 3.09 18.50
CA ARG A 319 9.70 2.12 19.57
C ARG A 319 9.14 0.81 19.04
N ILE A 320 9.82 -0.31 19.32
CA ILE A 320 9.36 -1.66 19.00
C ILE A 320 8.85 -2.29 20.29
N ASP A 321 7.55 -2.57 20.36
CA ASP A 321 6.91 -3.19 21.53
C ASP A 321 6.91 -4.71 21.38
N ASP A 322 8.08 -5.29 21.58
CA ASP A 322 8.39 -6.71 21.41
C ASP A 322 8.60 -7.45 22.75
N ALA A 323 8.02 -6.93 23.84
CA ALA A 323 8.11 -7.60 25.16
C ALA A 323 7.52 -9.01 25.15
N ASN A 324 6.44 -9.23 24.37
CA ASN A 324 5.80 -10.53 24.21
C ASN A 324 6.43 -11.29 23.03
N HIS A 325 7.54 -11.98 23.28
CA HIS A 325 8.29 -12.71 22.26
C HIS A 325 8.53 -14.18 22.65
N PRO A 326 8.82 -15.08 21.67
CA PRO A 326 9.23 -16.46 21.96
C PRO A 326 10.57 -16.52 22.73
N ALA A 327 10.78 -17.64 23.46
CA ALA A 327 12.00 -17.81 24.26
C ALA A 327 13.31 -17.68 23.43
N ALA A 328 13.31 -18.19 22.19
CA ALA A 328 14.49 -18.14 21.28
C ALA A 328 14.62 -16.84 20.49
N TYR A 329 13.97 -15.78 20.95
CA TYR A 329 14.00 -14.47 20.25
C TYR A 329 15.29 -13.70 20.53
N ASP A 330 16.02 -13.31 19.50
CA ASP A 330 17.30 -12.59 19.59
C ASP A 330 17.20 -11.08 19.35
N GLY A 331 15.97 -10.58 19.24
CA GLY A 331 15.66 -9.19 18.91
C GLY A 331 15.03 -9.03 17.53
N PRO A 332 14.43 -7.86 17.26
CA PRO A 332 13.79 -7.59 15.98
C PRO A 332 14.81 -7.52 14.85
N ALA A 333 14.38 -7.89 13.64
CA ALA A 333 15.17 -7.77 12.43
C ALA A 333 14.68 -6.62 11.55
N ILE A 334 15.62 -5.87 10.94
CA ILE A 334 15.27 -4.88 9.93
C ILE A 334 14.61 -5.59 8.74
N PHE A 335 15.28 -6.62 8.22
CA PHE A 335 14.77 -7.40 7.09
C PHE A 335 14.43 -8.83 7.50
N GLY A 336 13.31 -9.33 7.01
CA GLY A 336 13.00 -10.75 7.03
C GLY A 336 13.94 -11.56 6.12
N ASN A 337 13.77 -12.88 6.11
CA ASN A 337 14.50 -13.73 5.17
C ASN A 337 13.83 -13.71 3.80
N PHE A 338 14.26 -12.79 2.94
CA PHE A 338 13.73 -12.62 1.59
C PHE A 338 14.10 -13.76 0.64
N SER A 339 15.28 -14.38 0.84
CA SER A 339 15.73 -15.47 -0.03
C SER A 339 16.32 -16.63 0.78
N PRO A 340 15.50 -17.63 1.16
CA PRO A 340 15.99 -18.80 1.89
C PRO A 340 17.08 -19.61 1.17
N LYS A 341 17.19 -19.47 -0.13
CA LYS A 341 18.23 -20.14 -0.96
C LYS A 341 19.59 -19.45 -0.88
N ASN A 342 19.62 -18.16 -0.52
CA ASN A 342 20.85 -17.41 -0.37
C ASN A 342 21.51 -17.74 0.98
N THR A 343 22.27 -18.84 1.00
CA THR A 343 22.91 -19.36 2.21
C THR A 343 24.44 -19.20 2.22
N SER A 344 24.99 -18.54 1.20
CA SER A 344 26.44 -18.32 1.09
C SER A 344 26.78 -17.05 0.33
N PRO A 345 28.01 -16.51 0.50
CA PRO A 345 28.47 -15.35 -0.28
C PRO A 345 28.56 -15.59 -1.79
N ALA A 346 28.65 -16.86 -2.19
CA ALA A 346 28.77 -17.26 -3.60
C ALA A 346 27.40 -17.38 -4.32
N TYR A 347 26.29 -17.25 -3.58
CA TYR A 347 24.97 -17.31 -4.20
C TYR A 347 24.76 -16.15 -5.18
N VAL A 348 24.26 -16.47 -6.36
CA VAL A 348 23.92 -15.50 -7.40
C VAL A 348 22.41 -15.60 -7.66
N GLU A 349 21.74 -14.50 -7.54
CA GLU A 349 20.32 -14.39 -7.82
C GLU A 349 20.04 -14.59 -9.31
N LYS A 350 19.06 -15.42 -9.66
CA LYS A 350 18.71 -15.71 -11.05
C LYS A 350 18.12 -14.50 -11.76
N PHE A 351 17.29 -13.74 -11.07
CA PHE A 351 16.64 -12.55 -11.59
C PHE A 351 17.12 -11.29 -10.85
N PRO A 352 17.22 -10.14 -11.54
CA PRO A 352 17.64 -8.90 -10.92
C PRO A 352 16.71 -8.49 -9.76
N TYR A 353 17.31 -8.22 -8.60
CA TYR A 353 16.61 -7.65 -7.46
C TYR A 353 17.53 -6.65 -6.78
N LYS A 354 17.12 -5.38 -6.77
CA LYS A 354 17.92 -4.32 -6.15
C LYS A 354 17.62 -4.23 -4.67
N ILE A 355 18.62 -4.46 -3.86
CA ILE A 355 18.53 -4.46 -2.41
C ILE A 355 18.71 -3.04 -1.87
N THR A 356 18.21 -2.79 -0.66
CA THR A 356 18.45 -1.55 0.08
C THR A 356 19.95 -1.23 0.18
N GLU A 357 20.30 0.03 -0.06
CA GLU A 357 21.69 0.53 0.04
C GLU A 357 22.02 0.98 1.47
N GLU A 358 21.11 1.72 2.11
CA GLU A 358 21.34 2.32 3.43
C GLU A 358 20.11 2.19 4.35
N VAL A 359 20.37 1.83 5.60
CA VAL A 359 19.41 1.93 6.71
C VAL A 359 19.96 2.84 7.78
N VAL A 360 19.19 3.84 8.19
CA VAL A 360 19.51 4.75 9.27
C VAL A 360 18.61 4.46 10.47
N LEU A 361 19.21 4.19 11.62
CA LEU A 361 18.52 3.94 12.90
C LEU A 361 18.90 5.06 13.87
N ARG A 362 17.93 5.92 14.22
CA ARG A 362 18.07 6.98 15.23
C ARG A 362 17.01 6.79 16.31
N ASN A 363 17.43 6.86 17.57
CA ASN A 363 16.48 6.76 18.69
C ASN A 363 15.55 5.54 18.57
N VAL A 364 16.07 4.39 18.14
CA VAL A 364 15.28 3.15 18.01
C VAL A 364 15.42 2.35 19.29
N THR A 365 14.29 2.00 19.91
CA THR A 365 14.22 1.26 21.17
C THR A 365 13.39 0.00 21.05
N THR A 366 13.71 -1.03 21.84
CA THR A 366 12.97 -2.29 21.92
C THR A 366 12.48 -2.50 23.35
N ALA A 367 11.25 -2.94 23.53
CA ALA A 367 10.70 -3.24 24.86
C ALA A 367 11.35 -4.49 25.47
N SER A 368 11.84 -5.41 24.65
CA SER A 368 12.60 -6.58 25.09
C SER A 368 14.00 -6.27 25.59
N GLY A 369 14.53 -5.07 25.33
CA GLY A 369 15.94 -4.70 25.55
C GLY A 369 16.93 -5.39 24.59
N LYS A 370 16.44 -6.17 23.62
CA LYS A 370 17.29 -6.87 22.67
C LYS A 370 17.66 -5.97 21.48
N PRO A 371 18.86 -6.16 20.87
CA PRO A 371 19.31 -5.30 19.78
C PRO A 371 18.51 -5.52 18.50
N VAL A 372 18.36 -4.45 17.71
CA VAL A 372 17.82 -4.55 16.34
C VAL A 372 18.90 -5.15 15.44
N ARG A 373 18.60 -6.31 14.84
CA ARG A 373 19.49 -7.04 13.94
C ARG A 373 19.27 -6.61 12.48
N LEU A 374 20.26 -6.81 11.63
CA LEU A 374 20.12 -6.49 10.20
C LEU A 374 19.08 -7.41 9.54
N SER A 375 19.26 -8.71 9.66
CA SER A 375 18.38 -9.73 9.06
C SER A 375 18.59 -11.07 9.72
N THR A 376 17.62 -11.97 9.53
CA THR A 376 17.78 -13.40 9.77
C THR A 376 18.57 -14.10 8.64
N ASN A 377 18.77 -13.44 7.50
CA ASN A 377 19.63 -13.88 6.40
C ASN A 377 20.75 -12.86 6.16
N PRO A 378 21.94 -13.04 6.76
CA PRO A 378 23.04 -12.09 6.66
C PRO A 378 23.68 -12.07 5.27
N TYR A 379 23.55 -13.14 4.48
CA TYR A 379 24.22 -13.23 3.17
C TYR A 379 23.59 -12.26 2.15
N MET A 380 22.26 -12.18 2.12
CA MET A 380 21.55 -11.30 1.19
C MET A 380 21.84 -9.82 1.47
N PHE A 381 21.91 -9.44 2.74
CA PHE A 381 21.99 -8.03 3.16
C PHE A 381 23.39 -7.59 3.58
N ARG A 382 24.44 -8.39 3.30
CA ARG A 382 25.82 -8.15 3.76
C ARG A 382 26.41 -6.80 3.35
N ASN A 383 25.93 -6.22 2.26
CA ASN A 383 26.43 -4.95 1.71
C ASN A 383 25.56 -3.75 2.10
N VAL A 384 24.50 -3.94 2.88
CA VAL A 384 23.67 -2.84 3.34
C VAL A 384 24.41 -2.02 4.37
N LYS A 385 24.54 -0.72 4.13
CA LYS A 385 25.14 0.21 5.09
C LYS A 385 24.11 0.50 6.19
N VAL A 386 24.46 0.17 7.44
CA VAL A 386 23.64 0.50 8.61
C VAL A 386 24.31 1.61 9.40
N VAL A 387 23.66 2.77 9.49
CA VAL A 387 24.07 3.91 10.30
C VAL A 387 23.27 3.87 11.59
N ARG A 388 23.93 3.97 12.74
CA ARG A 388 23.33 4.01 14.07
C ARG A 388 23.82 5.26 14.78
N ASP A 389 22.92 6.05 15.30
CA ASP A 389 23.20 7.24 16.10
C ASP A 389 22.78 7.00 17.54
#